data_8ddfa3ed621f7d9f8b2335948cc9fc00
#
_entry.id   8ddfa3ed621f7d9f8b2335948cc9fc00
#
_cell.length_a   1.000
_cell.length_b   1.000
_cell.length_c   1.000
_cell.angle_alpha   90.00
_cell.angle_beta   90.00
_cell.angle_gamma   90.00
#
_symmetry.space_group_name_H-M   'P 1'
#
loop_
_entity.id
_entity.type
_entity.pdbx_description
1 polymer ?
#
loop_
_entity_poly.entity_id
_entity_poly.type
_entity_poly.pdbx_seq_one_letter_code
_entity_poly.pdbx_strand_id
1 'polypeptide(L)'
;TITGIKAKAFQYCRALASISIPNSVISIGDYAFSDCSALTSIRIPESVTTIGAGIVTGCTNLTEIQVEAGNPAYSAVDNILYDKEQTTLIQCLPSKTSVSLPATVTVIGSSAFNNCTGLTSITLPQSLTTIGDRAFWNCTSLTSIDIPRSVSAIGESAFFNSGLTSISIPEAVTNIGNFTFSNCGYLASVTLHDGITHIGEQAFAFCSQLNAIELPQNLASIGKSAFANIGLTTVIIPDKVTDIGENCFSTCNQLSSITFGAAIKNVGSNVVGSCPLLTSIVWNATKANDFSSSFLSYDNQIETFTFGDNVEYIPENLCEQMSKLTSVTIPDKVTTIGKNAFGRCSGLTSVTIGNSVKEIRQGAFYGCNRLTTIIIPNSVTTLGNEVFSGCRNLESATIGNSVIGIGEYAFSECEKLTTVIIPNSVKTIGYAAFYECTGLTSITIGSSTEQIYGDAFSECTNLKSVSCLAINPPVCMWGRPFDNYDNDLYVPTGSGDKYRNAEVWKEFNITEKTFSGIHSAETKEARIYTRDHNIVIENALPGTPLSVYNPAGVCIESMEISDSETEIALPAQGLYIVKYGDRSIKVVL
;
A
#
# COMPACT_ATOMS: atom_id res chain seq x y z
N THR A 1 -21.67 -26.55 51.38
CA THR A 1 -20.56 -25.65 51.78
C THR A 1 -20.02 -25.00 50.53
N ILE A 2 -19.95 -23.67 50.49
CA ILE A 2 -19.41 -22.91 49.34
C ILE A 2 -17.88 -22.99 49.43
N THR A 3 -17.24 -23.54 48.40
CA THR A 3 -15.78 -23.69 48.34
C THR A 3 -15.10 -22.72 47.35
N GLY A 4 -15.87 -21.98 46.54
CA GLY A 4 -15.31 -21.02 45.61
C GLY A 4 -16.31 -19.94 45.22
N ILE A 5 -15.79 -18.75 44.97
CA ILE A 5 -16.50 -17.62 44.37
C ILE A 5 -16.11 -17.59 42.89
N LYS A 6 -17.08 -17.81 42.01
CA LYS A 6 -16.83 -17.87 40.56
C LYS A 6 -16.41 -16.50 39.99
N ALA A 7 -15.79 -16.52 38.83
CA ALA A 7 -15.51 -15.30 38.09
C ALA A 7 -16.79 -14.48 37.92
N LYS A 8 -16.68 -13.15 38.17
CA LYS A 8 -17.77 -12.16 38.05
C LYS A 8 -18.99 -12.39 38.94
N ALA A 9 -18.89 -13.23 39.98
CA ALA A 9 -20.03 -13.65 40.78
C ALA A 9 -20.82 -12.49 41.44
N PHE A 10 -20.15 -11.41 41.83
CA PHE A 10 -20.72 -10.20 42.37
C PHE A 10 -20.42 -8.95 41.53
N GLN A 11 -20.04 -9.14 40.28
CA GLN A 11 -19.74 -8.03 39.39
C GLN A 11 -20.96 -7.09 39.29
N TYR A 12 -20.72 -5.77 39.37
CA TYR A 12 -21.74 -4.71 39.34
C TYR A 12 -22.75 -4.74 40.50
N CYS A 13 -22.45 -5.41 41.59
CA CYS A 13 -23.26 -5.34 42.82
C CYS A 13 -22.99 -3.99 43.53
N ARG A 14 -23.42 -2.90 42.93
CA ARG A 14 -23.09 -1.53 43.34
C ARG A 14 -23.61 -1.15 44.73
N ALA A 15 -24.62 -1.84 45.25
CA ALA A 15 -25.16 -1.64 46.58
C ALA A 15 -24.50 -2.52 47.65
N LEU A 16 -23.56 -3.40 47.27
CA LEU A 16 -22.87 -4.29 48.21
C LEU A 16 -21.85 -3.49 49.04
N ALA A 17 -22.20 -3.14 50.27
CA ALA A 17 -21.37 -2.32 51.15
C ALA A 17 -20.33 -3.13 51.92
N SER A 18 -20.62 -4.40 52.22
CA SER A 18 -19.73 -5.32 52.91
C SER A 18 -19.99 -6.77 52.51
N ILE A 19 -18.97 -7.60 52.63
CA ILE A 19 -19.08 -9.04 52.39
C ILE A 19 -18.18 -9.79 53.35
N SER A 20 -18.70 -10.90 53.90
CA SER A 20 -17.91 -11.85 54.67
C SER A 20 -17.65 -13.11 53.85
N ILE A 21 -16.39 -13.41 53.58
CA ILE A 21 -15.96 -14.59 52.85
C ILE A 21 -15.73 -15.71 53.87
N PRO A 22 -16.48 -16.84 53.80
CA PRO A 22 -16.34 -17.91 54.79
C PRO A 22 -15.02 -18.67 54.65
N ASN A 23 -14.53 -19.25 55.74
CA ASN A 23 -13.31 -20.09 55.79
C ASN A 23 -13.43 -21.41 55.01
N SER A 24 -14.54 -21.68 54.37
CA SER A 24 -14.69 -22.78 53.40
C SER A 24 -14.31 -22.42 51.98
N VAL A 25 -14.13 -21.13 51.66
CA VAL A 25 -13.80 -20.65 50.32
C VAL A 25 -12.31 -20.84 50.08
N ILE A 26 -11.96 -21.56 49.01
CA ILE A 26 -10.59 -21.86 48.57
C ILE A 26 -10.18 -20.96 47.40
N SER A 27 -11.15 -20.52 46.58
CA SER A 27 -10.86 -19.75 45.35
C SER A 27 -11.79 -18.55 45.19
N ILE A 28 -11.23 -17.45 44.68
CA ILE A 28 -11.94 -16.24 44.23
C ILE A 28 -11.57 -16.04 42.76
N GLY A 29 -12.57 -16.08 41.86
CA GLY A 29 -12.37 -15.98 40.42
C GLY A 29 -12.17 -14.54 39.91
N ASP A 30 -11.82 -14.41 38.66
CA ASP A 30 -11.56 -13.14 38.01
C ASP A 30 -12.74 -12.17 38.14
N TYR A 31 -12.47 -10.92 38.49
CA TYR A 31 -13.47 -9.85 38.60
C TYR A 31 -14.62 -10.18 39.55
N ALA A 32 -14.41 -11.03 40.53
CA ALA A 32 -15.47 -11.56 41.37
C ALA A 32 -16.30 -10.49 42.08
N PHE A 33 -15.70 -9.37 42.47
CA PHE A 33 -16.33 -8.23 43.11
C PHE A 33 -16.15 -6.93 42.32
N SER A 34 -15.79 -7.01 41.02
CA SER A 34 -15.54 -5.80 40.27
C SER A 34 -16.79 -4.89 40.22
N ASP A 35 -16.57 -3.58 40.23
CA ASP A 35 -17.60 -2.55 40.17
C ASP A 35 -18.63 -2.60 41.33
N CYS A 36 -18.26 -3.20 42.47
CA CYS A 36 -18.99 -3.09 43.73
C CYS A 36 -18.67 -1.75 44.40
N SER A 37 -19.21 -0.66 43.86
CA SER A 37 -18.81 0.71 44.24
C SER A 37 -19.11 1.09 45.68
N ALA A 38 -20.05 0.42 46.35
CA ALA A 38 -20.34 0.64 47.77
C ALA A 38 -19.43 -0.17 48.74
N LEU A 39 -18.64 -1.13 48.23
CA LEU A 39 -17.78 -1.98 49.06
C LEU A 39 -16.66 -1.14 49.68
N THR A 40 -16.54 -1.19 51.02
CA THR A 40 -15.57 -0.39 51.78
C THR A 40 -14.35 -1.18 52.23
N SER A 41 -14.50 -2.47 52.47
CA SER A 41 -13.39 -3.36 52.86
C SER A 41 -13.60 -4.78 52.34
N ILE A 42 -12.51 -5.52 52.16
CA ILE A 42 -12.53 -6.94 51.84
C ILE A 42 -11.47 -7.66 52.67
N ARG A 43 -11.85 -8.79 53.26
CA ARG A 43 -10.95 -9.66 54.02
C ARG A 43 -10.83 -11.02 53.34
N ILE A 44 -9.58 -11.42 53.08
CA ILE A 44 -9.21 -12.70 52.43
C ILE A 44 -8.91 -13.72 53.55
N PRO A 45 -9.70 -14.81 53.68
CA PRO A 45 -9.50 -15.84 54.70
C PRO A 45 -8.22 -16.65 54.49
N GLU A 46 -7.80 -17.38 55.53
CA GLU A 46 -6.68 -18.34 55.50
C GLU A 46 -6.86 -19.42 54.43
N SER A 47 -8.11 -19.84 54.20
CA SER A 47 -8.45 -20.94 53.28
C SER A 47 -8.26 -20.60 51.81
N VAL A 48 -8.22 -19.31 51.42
CA VAL A 48 -8.13 -18.88 50.03
C VAL A 48 -6.70 -19.07 49.52
N THR A 49 -6.55 -19.96 48.54
CA THR A 49 -5.26 -20.29 47.90
C THR A 49 -5.20 -19.92 46.43
N THR A 50 -6.34 -19.49 45.83
CA THR A 50 -6.39 -19.04 44.45
C THR A 50 -7.20 -17.74 44.33
N ILE A 51 -6.59 -16.71 43.79
CA ILE A 51 -7.22 -15.41 43.51
C ILE A 51 -7.00 -15.07 42.02
N GLY A 52 -8.09 -14.77 41.31
CA GLY A 52 -8.06 -14.36 39.94
C GLY A 52 -7.71 -12.86 39.74
N ALA A 53 -7.68 -12.43 38.51
CA ALA A 53 -7.36 -11.06 38.14
C ALA A 53 -8.50 -10.09 38.49
N GLY A 54 -8.14 -8.87 38.90
CA GLY A 54 -9.07 -7.74 38.96
C GLY A 54 -10.21 -7.90 39.96
N ILE A 55 -10.02 -8.65 41.06
CA ILE A 55 -11.12 -9.06 41.95
C ILE A 55 -11.92 -7.88 42.51
N VAL A 56 -11.31 -6.70 42.72
CA VAL A 56 -11.97 -5.50 43.25
C VAL A 56 -11.80 -4.28 42.31
N THR A 57 -11.56 -4.53 41.05
CA THR A 57 -11.47 -3.47 40.01
C THR A 57 -12.75 -2.62 40.03
N GLY A 58 -12.63 -1.28 40.04
CA GLY A 58 -13.79 -0.37 40.04
C GLY A 58 -14.55 -0.26 41.37
N CYS A 59 -14.05 -0.85 42.45
CA CYS A 59 -14.59 -0.65 43.79
C CYS A 59 -14.11 0.70 44.35
N THR A 60 -14.71 1.80 43.91
CA THR A 60 -14.21 3.17 44.17
C THR A 60 -14.19 3.58 45.63
N ASN A 61 -15.05 3.00 46.47
CA ASN A 61 -15.10 3.28 47.89
C ASN A 61 -14.28 2.28 48.75
N LEU A 62 -13.59 1.35 48.09
CA LEU A 62 -12.76 0.37 48.78
C LEU A 62 -11.51 1.04 49.37
N THR A 63 -11.39 1.05 50.68
CA THR A 63 -10.27 1.66 51.39
C THR A 63 -9.36 0.63 52.08
N GLU A 64 -9.77 -0.63 52.13
CA GLU A 64 -9.02 -1.66 52.85
C GLU A 64 -9.10 -3.04 52.19
N ILE A 65 -7.91 -3.64 51.99
CA ILE A 65 -7.76 -5.08 51.70
C ILE A 65 -6.98 -5.71 52.86
N GLN A 66 -7.58 -6.69 53.52
CA GLN A 66 -6.94 -7.48 54.57
C GLN A 66 -6.75 -8.93 54.13
N VAL A 67 -5.63 -9.52 54.50
CA VAL A 67 -5.36 -10.96 54.36
C VAL A 67 -5.13 -11.53 55.77
N GLU A 68 -5.82 -12.62 56.09
CA GLU A 68 -5.64 -13.28 57.42
C GLU A 68 -4.20 -13.72 57.59
N ALA A 69 -3.67 -13.57 58.83
CA ALA A 69 -2.24 -13.80 59.12
C ALA A 69 -1.78 -15.23 58.80
N GLY A 70 -2.68 -16.21 58.93
CA GLY A 70 -2.43 -17.61 58.59
C GLY A 70 -2.53 -17.97 57.11
N ASN A 71 -2.91 -17.05 56.24
CA ASN A 71 -3.04 -17.36 54.82
C ASN A 71 -1.70 -17.81 54.23
N PRO A 72 -1.63 -19.00 53.57
CA PRO A 72 -0.39 -19.57 53.09
C PRO A 72 0.05 -18.99 51.72
N ALA A 73 -0.86 -18.36 50.98
CA ALA A 73 -0.63 -17.99 49.57
C ALA A 73 -0.54 -16.48 49.34
N TYR A 74 -1.12 -15.66 50.24
CA TYR A 74 -1.25 -14.23 50.01
C TYR A 74 -0.84 -13.37 51.19
N SER A 75 -0.50 -12.14 50.94
CA SER A 75 -0.22 -11.09 51.92
C SER A 75 -0.81 -9.75 51.46
N ALA A 76 -1.09 -8.84 52.38
CA ALA A 76 -1.49 -7.47 52.07
C ALA A 76 -0.54 -6.50 52.80
N VAL A 77 0.05 -5.58 52.07
CA VAL A 77 0.91 -4.52 52.58
C VAL A 77 0.44 -3.20 51.98
N ASP A 78 0.25 -2.19 52.84
CA ASP A 78 -0.28 -0.87 52.40
C ASP A 78 -1.56 -0.96 51.58
N ASN A 79 -2.45 -1.89 51.91
CA ASN A 79 -3.68 -2.12 51.16
C ASN A 79 -3.46 -2.56 49.69
N ILE A 80 -2.35 -3.18 49.40
CA ILE A 80 -2.03 -3.83 48.12
C ILE A 80 -1.93 -5.34 48.37
N LEU A 81 -2.64 -6.11 47.57
CA LEU A 81 -2.63 -7.57 47.63
C LEU A 81 -1.46 -8.13 46.82
N TYR A 82 -0.67 -8.97 47.44
CA TYR A 82 0.45 -9.70 46.85
C TYR A 82 0.32 -11.20 47.04
N ASP A 83 1.11 -11.98 46.29
CA ASP A 83 1.44 -13.35 46.73
C ASP A 83 2.18 -13.33 48.08
N LYS A 84 2.38 -14.49 48.68
CA LYS A 84 2.95 -14.59 50.04
C LYS A 84 4.35 -14.00 50.15
N GLU A 85 5.17 -14.24 49.12
CA GLU A 85 6.57 -13.83 49.02
C GLU A 85 6.74 -12.37 48.53
N GLN A 86 5.64 -11.70 48.17
CA GLN A 86 5.61 -10.35 47.59
C GLN A 86 6.43 -10.27 46.30
N THR A 87 6.38 -11.32 45.50
CA THR A 87 7.00 -11.35 44.16
C THR A 87 6.01 -10.94 43.07
N THR A 88 4.72 -11.16 43.28
CA THR A 88 3.64 -10.79 42.37
C THR A 88 2.66 -9.83 43.04
N LEU A 89 2.49 -8.64 42.45
CA LEU A 89 1.39 -7.75 42.81
C LEU A 89 0.12 -8.24 42.14
N ILE A 90 -0.91 -8.57 42.91
CA ILE A 90 -2.17 -9.14 42.41
C ILE A 90 -3.23 -8.05 42.24
N GLN A 91 -3.39 -7.17 43.24
CA GLN A 91 -4.42 -6.13 43.18
C GLN A 91 -4.03 -4.90 43.99
N CYS A 92 -4.09 -3.72 43.39
CA CYS A 92 -4.03 -2.43 44.07
C CYS A 92 -5.44 -1.88 44.28
N LEU A 93 -5.64 -1.08 45.33
CA LEU A 93 -6.89 -0.35 45.55
C LEU A 93 -7.09 0.75 44.53
N PRO A 94 -8.29 0.91 43.95
CA PRO A 94 -8.61 2.01 43.05
C PRO A 94 -8.43 3.42 43.63
N SER A 95 -8.48 3.56 44.95
CA SER A 95 -8.31 4.82 45.67
C SER A 95 -6.86 5.28 45.86
N LYS A 96 -5.85 4.45 45.49
CA LYS A 96 -4.45 4.84 45.59
C LYS A 96 -4.05 5.87 44.56
N THR A 97 -3.39 6.95 45.01
CA THR A 97 -2.89 8.02 44.16
C THR A 97 -1.40 7.92 43.85
N SER A 98 -0.65 7.25 44.73
CA SER A 98 0.79 6.97 44.53
C SER A 98 1.12 5.60 45.11
N VAL A 99 2.07 4.89 44.47
CA VAL A 99 2.54 3.56 44.88
C VAL A 99 4.04 3.45 44.71
N SER A 100 4.72 2.86 45.72
CA SER A 100 6.12 2.44 45.59
C SER A 100 6.18 0.93 45.84
N LEU A 101 6.60 0.15 44.86
CA LEU A 101 6.63 -1.31 44.96
C LEU A 101 7.91 -1.79 45.63
N PRO A 102 7.83 -2.84 46.50
CA PRO A 102 9.00 -3.45 47.11
C PRO A 102 9.95 -4.06 46.06
N ALA A 103 11.24 -4.11 46.42
CA ALA A 103 12.29 -4.65 45.53
C ALA A 103 12.14 -6.15 45.22
N THR A 104 11.29 -6.87 45.95
CA THR A 104 10.98 -8.29 45.72
C THR A 104 10.03 -8.51 44.53
N VAL A 105 9.26 -7.49 44.12
CA VAL A 105 8.26 -7.63 43.07
C VAL A 105 8.94 -7.82 41.72
N THR A 106 8.59 -8.92 41.05
CA THR A 106 9.03 -9.30 39.72
C THR A 106 7.90 -9.26 38.70
N VAL A 107 6.64 -9.35 39.17
CA VAL A 107 5.44 -9.39 38.30
C VAL A 107 4.38 -8.41 38.82
N ILE A 108 3.88 -7.57 37.94
CA ILE A 108 2.59 -6.88 38.09
C ILE A 108 1.54 -7.76 37.42
N GLY A 109 0.61 -8.29 38.21
CA GLY A 109 -0.42 -9.22 37.72
C GLY A 109 -1.41 -8.58 36.76
N SER A 110 -2.17 -9.43 36.06
CA SER A 110 -3.24 -8.96 35.16
C SER A 110 -4.29 -8.16 35.94
N SER A 111 -4.67 -7.01 35.38
CA SER A 111 -5.64 -6.07 35.96
C SER A 111 -5.26 -5.48 37.33
N ALA A 112 -4.00 -5.57 37.74
CA ALA A 112 -3.55 -5.22 39.10
C ALA A 112 -3.82 -3.76 39.49
N PHE A 113 -3.76 -2.79 38.55
CA PHE A 113 -4.13 -1.39 38.73
C PHE A 113 -5.31 -0.97 37.82
N ASN A 114 -6.09 -1.94 37.34
CA ASN A 114 -7.22 -1.65 36.45
C ASN A 114 -8.24 -0.72 37.12
N ASN A 115 -8.62 0.37 36.42
CA ASN A 115 -9.48 1.46 36.92
C ASN A 115 -8.91 2.21 38.16
N CYS A 116 -7.59 2.22 38.38
CA CYS A 116 -6.97 3.15 39.32
C CYS A 116 -6.88 4.56 38.71
N THR A 117 -8.05 5.16 38.48
CA THR A 117 -8.17 6.47 37.79
C THR A 117 -7.49 7.63 38.51
N GLY A 118 -7.30 7.51 39.83
CA GLY A 118 -6.61 8.50 40.67
C GLY A 118 -5.10 8.29 40.78
N LEU A 119 -4.54 7.22 40.23
CA LEU A 119 -3.10 6.94 40.31
C LEU A 119 -2.31 7.94 39.47
N THR A 120 -1.50 8.77 40.13
CA THR A 120 -0.69 9.81 39.47
C THR A 120 0.77 9.38 39.32
N SER A 121 1.27 8.52 40.19
CA SER A 121 2.67 8.08 40.19
C SER A 121 2.84 6.65 40.70
N ILE A 122 3.81 5.94 40.09
CA ILE A 122 4.23 4.63 40.55
C ILE A 122 5.75 4.49 40.41
N THR A 123 6.42 3.94 41.43
CA THR A 123 7.83 3.57 41.36
C THR A 123 7.96 2.07 41.21
N LEU A 124 8.53 1.64 40.08
CA LEU A 124 8.74 0.24 39.74
C LEU A 124 10.15 -0.23 40.18
N PRO A 125 10.28 -1.45 40.78
CA PRO A 125 11.60 -1.96 41.19
C PRO A 125 12.39 -2.47 39.97
N GLN A 126 13.72 -2.47 40.09
CA GLN A 126 14.61 -2.99 39.04
C GLN A 126 14.55 -4.52 38.87
N SER A 127 13.89 -5.22 39.75
CA SER A 127 13.59 -6.66 39.66
C SER A 127 12.40 -7.01 38.79
N LEU A 128 11.58 -6.00 38.40
CA LEU A 128 10.37 -6.21 37.63
C LEU A 128 10.67 -6.78 36.24
N THR A 129 10.05 -7.89 35.88
CA THR A 129 10.22 -8.56 34.57
C THR A 129 8.97 -8.57 33.72
N THR A 130 7.80 -8.47 34.36
CA THR A 130 6.52 -8.61 33.65
C THR A 130 5.48 -7.60 34.12
N ILE A 131 4.81 -6.97 33.16
CA ILE A 131 3.59 -6.18 33.34
C ILE A 131 2.48 -6.96 32.66
N GLY A 132 1.48 -7.44 33.45
CA GLY A 132 0.41 -8.30 32.96
C GLY A 132 -0.64 -7.60 32.10
N ASP A 133 -1.55 -8.38 31.55
CA ASP A 133 -2.66 -7.88 30.73
C ASP A 133 -3.51 -6.89 31.51
N ARG A 134 -3.89 -5.79 30.87
CA ARG A 134 -4.73 -4.73 31.48
C ARG A 134 -4.19 -4.20 32.81
N ALA A 135 -2.91 -4.35 33.08
CA ALA A 135 -2.31 -3.99 34.38
C ALA A 135 -2.62 -2.54 34.77
N PHE A 136 -2.51 -1.59 33.84
CA PHE A 136 -2.80 -0.17 34.02
C PHE A 136 -3.98 0.30 33.15
N TRP A 137 -4.92 -0.59 32.83
CA TRP A 137 -6.12 -0.24 32.09
C TRP A 137 -6.87 0.90 32.80
N ASN A 138 -7.20 1.95 32.03
CA ASN A 138 -7.96 3.11 32.53
C ASN A 138 -7.30 3.84 33.73
N CYS A 139 -5.95 3.86 33.80
CA CYS A 139 -5.21 4.71 34.75
C CYS A 139 -5.08 6.13 34.18
N THR A 140 -6.19 6.86 34.11
CA THR A 140 -6.31 8.14 33.37
C THR A 140 -5.49 9.28 33.96
N SER A 141 -5.09 9.22 35.23
CA SER A 141 -4.22 10.23 35.87
C SER A 141 -2.74 9.88 35.82
N LEU A 142 -2.37 8.67 35.35
CA LEU A 142 -0.96 8.25 35.24
C LEU A 142 -0.33 8.87 33.99
N THR A 143 0.34 9.99 34.17
CA THR A 143 0.92 10.76 33.05
C THR A 143 2.31 10.30 32.62
N SER A 144 3.01 9.58 33.50
CA SER A 144 4.33 9.00 33.22
C SER A 144 4.57 7.72 34.01
N ILE A 145 5.37 6.83 33.46
CA ILE A 145 5.85 5.62 34.12
C ILE A 145 7.26 5.31 33.60
N ASP A 146 8.18 5.05 34.51
CA ASP A 146 9.55 4.62 34.16
C ASP A 146 9.61 3.09 34.22
N ILE A 147 9.60 2.44 33.06
CA ILE A 147 9.62 0.97 32.96
C ILE A 147 11.08 0.50 33.04
N PRO A 148 11.42 -0.35 34.04
CA PRO A 148 12.78 -0.85 34.19
C PRO A 148 13.26 -1.67 32.99
N ARG A 149 14.57 -1.66 32.73
CA ARG A 149 15.20 -2.43 31.63
C ARG A 149 15.05 -3.94 31.77
N SER A 150 14.80 -4.42 32.98
CA SER A 150 14.53 -5.83 33.28
C SER A 150 13.18 -6.33 32.75
N VAL A 151 12.25 -5.44 32.43
CA VAL A 151 10.94 -5.82 31.90
C VAL A 151 11.11 -6.34 30.47
N SER A 152 10.68 -7.60 30.28
CA SER A 152 10.72 -8.32 29.01
C SER A 152 9.33 -8.64 28.45
N ALA A 153 8.27 -8.45 29.24
CA ALA A 153 6.91 -8.69 28.81
C ALA A 153 5.97 -7.58 29.26
N ILE A 154 5.20 -7.05 28.30
CA ILE A 154 4.09 -6.11 28.52
C ILE A 154 2.85 -6.75 27.89
N GLY A 155 1.83 -6.99 28.71
CA GLY A 155 0.61 -7.71 28.32
C GLY A 155 -0.32 -6.92 27.42
N GLU A 156 -1.33 -7.60 26.89
CA GLU A 156 -2.37 -7.00 26.07
C GLU A 156 -3.16 -5.94 26.86
N SER A 157 -3.46 -4.82 26.19
CA SER A 157 -4.19 -3.71 26.80
C SER A 157 -3.55 -3.15 28.09
N ALA A 158 -2.25 -3.41 28.34
CA ALA A 158 -1.61 -3.09 29.62
C ALA A 158 -1.77 -1.62 30.03
N PHE A 159 -1.77 -0.70 29.09
CA PHE A 159 -1.91 0.75 29.29
C PHE A 159 -3.12 1.35 28.56
N PHE A 160 -4.11 0.52 28.18
CA PHE A 160 -5.31 1.00 27.49
C PHE A 160 -5.97 2.16 28.26
N ASN A 161 -6.28 3.25 27.55
CA ASN A 161 -6.90 4.45 28.11
C ASN A 161 -6.16 5.01 29.34
N SER A 162 -4.83 4.95 29.34
CA SER A 162 -4.00 5.59 30.37
C SER A 162 -3.72 7.06 30.04
N GLY A 163 -3.39 7.85 31.08
CA GLY A 163 -3.05 9.27 30.93
C GLY A 163 -1.64 9.55 30.43
N LEU A 164 -0.89 8.54 29.99
CA LEU A 164 0.51 8.66 29.58
C LEU A 164 0.70 9.71 28.49
N THR A 165 1.71 10.57 28.70
CA THR A 165 2.12 11.58 27.71
C THR A 165 3.33 11.12 26.88
N SER A 166 4.15 10.26 27.46
CA SER A 166 5.29 9.63 26.79
C SER A 166 5.59 8.26 27.35
N ILE A 167 6.22 7.39 26.55
CA ILE A 167 6.66 6.07 26.97
C ILE A 167 7.93 5.65 26.23
N SER A 168 8.86 5.00 26.92
CA SER A 168 10.00 4.31 26.34
C SER A 168 9.88 2.81 26.59
N ILE A 169 9.96 2.02 25.53
CA ILE A 169 9.86 0.57 25.60
C ILE A 169 11.22 -0.03 25.89
N PRO A 170 11.36 -0.88 26.95
CA PRO A 170 12.63 -1.53 27.29
C PRO A 170 13.15 -2.46 26.19
N GLU A 171 14.49 -2.55 26.03
CA GLU A 171 15.16 -3.34 24.98
C GLU A 171 14.83 -4.84 25.01
N ALA A 172 14.44 -5.39 26.18
CA ALA A 172 14.06 -6.78 26.32
C ALA A 172 12.65 -7.11 25.80
N VAL A 173 11.81 -6.09 25.53
CA VAL A 173 10.46 -6.26 24.98
C VAL A 173 10.55 -6.31 23.45
N THR A 174 10.21 -7.45 22.86
CA THR A 174 10.33 -7.68 21.40
C THR A 174 9.03 -7.49 20.63
N ASN A 175 7.91 -7.35 21.32
CA ASN A 175 6.59 -7.20 20.70
C ASN A 175 5.74 -6.20 21.50
N ILE A 176 4.97 -5.40 20.80
CA ILE A 176 3.89 -4.59 21.37
C ILE A 176 2.60 -5.37 21.19
N GLY A 177 1.95 -5.75 22.32
CA GLY A 177 0.71 -6.55 22.32
C GLY A 177 -0.50 -5.80 21.74
N ASN A 178 -1.60 -6.55 21.58
CA ASN A 178 -2.86 -5.96 21.12
C ASN A 178 -3.37 -4.91 22.12
N PHE A 179 -3.88 -3.80 21.62
CA PHE A 179 -4.49 -2.71 22.39
C PHE A 179 -3.58 -2.11 23.50
N THR A 180 -2.27 -2.39 23.51
CA THR A 180 -1.39 -2.04 24.63
C THR A 180 -1.48 -0.57 25.03
N PHE A 181 -1.46 0.35 24.07
CA PHE A 181 -1.57 1.80 24.28
C PHE A 181 -2.82 2.39 23.62
N SER A 182 -3.79 1.56 23.24
CA SER A 182 -5.01 2.04 22.58
C SER A 182 -5.73 3.05 23.48
N ASN A 183 -6.29 4.08 22.85
CA ASN A 183 -7.04 5.15 23.52
C ASN A 183 -6.20 6.02 24.51
N CYS A 184 -4.86 5.99 24.40
CA CYS A 184 -3.99 6.91 25.14
C CYS A 184 -3.96 8.26 24.46
N GLY A 185 -5.05 9.03 24.57
CA GLY A 185 -5.27 10.29 23.83
C GLY A 185 -4.23 11.39 24.08
N TYR A 186 -3.52 11.34 25.20
CA TYR A 186 -2.46 12.29 25.57
C TYR A 186 -1.06 11.84 25.19
N LEU A 187 -0.91 10.61 24.67
CA LEU A 187 0.40 10.05 24.31
C LEU A 187 0.96 10.78 23.08
N ALA A 188 1.97 11.63 23.31
CA ALA A 188 2.59 12.46 22.29
C ALA A 188 3.93 11.89 21.79
N SER A 189 4.58 11.02 22.57
CA SER A 189 5.89 10.46 22.23
C SER A 189 6.00 8.99 22.66
N VAL A 190 6.51 8.18 21.75
CA VAL A 190 6.83 6.76 21.98
C VAL A 190 8.22 6.48 21.45
N THR A 191 9.10 5.95 22.32
CA THR A 191 10.43 5.48 21.91
C THR A 191 10.41 3.97 21.74
N LEU A 192 10.57 3.51 20.51
CA LEU A 192 10.70 2.11 20.13
C LEU A 192 12.16 1.83 19.76
N HIS A 193 12.62 0.62 19.99
CA HIS A 193 13.98 0.16 19.62
C HIS A 193 13.91 -0.94 18.54
N ASP A 194 15.01 -1.17 17.84
CA ASP A 194 15.08 -2.11 16.70
C ASP A 194 14.90 -3.59 17.07
N GLY A 195 14.84 -3.93 18.34
CA GLY A 195 14.50 -5.28 18.83
C GLY A 195 13.02 -5.63 18.69
N ILE A 196 12.14 -4.63 18.46
CA ILE A 196 10.71 -4.86 18.28
C ILE A 196 10.44 -5.36 16.87
N THR A 197 9.79 -6.51 16.77
CA THR A 197 9.50 -7.19 15.51
C THR A 197 8.02 -7.19 15.13
N HIS A 198 7.13 -6.98 16.09
CA HIS A 198 5.67 -6.99 15.85
C HIS A 198 4.98 -5.88 16.65
N ILE A 199 4.02 -5.23 15.99
CA ILE A 199 3.07 -4.29 16.61
C ILE A 199 1.68 -4.88 16.43
N GLY A 200 0.98 -5.15 17.54
CA GLY A 200 -0.30 -5.85 17.59
C GLY A 200 -1.50 -5.04 17.09
N GLU A 201 -2.66 -5.69 17.11
CA GLU A 201 -3.93 -5.07 16.74
C GLU A 201 -4.23 -3.88 17.64
N GLN A 202 -4.60 -2.74 17.03
CA GLN A 202 -4.98 -1.50 17.71
C GLN A 202 -3.98 -1.03 18.78
N ALA A 203 -2.70 -1.40 18.67
CA ALA A 203 -1.70 -1.14 19.71
C ALA A 203 -1.57 0.35 20.08
N PHE A 204 -1.70 1.25 19.12
CA PHE A 204 -1.66 2.72 19.29
C PHE A 204 -2.93 3.41 18.76
N ALA A 205 -4.00 2.67 18.52
CA ALA A 205 -5.23 3.27 17.98
C ALA A 205 -5.76 4.37 18.94
N PHE A 206 -6.28 5.45 18.37
CA PHE A 206 -6.84 6.59 19.11
C PHE A 206 -5.84 7.36 19.99
N CYS A 207 -4.53 7.24 19.73
CA CYS A 207 -3.50 8.11 20.33
C CYS A 207 -3.43 9.44 19.56
N SER A 208 -4.42 10.31 19.74
CA SER A 208 -4.64 11.49 18.88
C SER A 208 -3.53 12.55 18.95
N GLN A 209 -2.72 12.56 20.02
CA GLN A 209 -1.57 13.47 20.16
C GLN A 209 -0.26 12.87 19.60
N LEU A 210 -0.25 11.60 19.15
CA LEU A 210 0.94 10.98 18.58
C LEU A 210 1.13 11.45 17.13
N ASN A 211 1.95 12.51 16.96
CA ASN A 211 2.15 13.19 15.69
C ASN A 211 3.32 12.63 14.87
N ALA A 212 4.23 11.92 15.52
CA ALA A 212 5.37 11.25 14.89
C ALA A 212 5.71 9.96 15.64
N ILE A 213 6.15 8.96 14.90
CA ILE A 213 6.69 7.71 15.43
C ILE A 213 7.77 7.17 14.49
N GLU A 214 8.90 6.79 15.07
CA GLU A 214 9.93 6.05 14.32
C GLU A 214 9.67 4.56 14.48
N LEU A 215 9.37 3.88 13.38
CA LEU A 215 9.13 2.44 13.39
C LEU A 215 10.45 1.67 13.39
N PRO A 216 10.58 0.60 14.19
CA PRO A 216 11.79 -0.21 14.29
C PRO A 216 12.24 -0.80 12.96
N GLN A 217 13.54 -0.76 12.64
CA GLN A 217 14.08 -1.27 11.36
C GLN A 217 13.96 -2.79 11.19
N ASN A 218 13.76 -3.53 12.29
CA ASN A 218 13.53 -4.97 12.25
C ASN A 218 12.05 -5.36 12.36
N LEU A 219 11.14 -4.39 12.28
CA LEU A 219 9.71 -4.64 12.32
C LEU A 219 9.30 -5.53 11.15
N ALA A 220 8.62 -6.64 11.45
CA ALA A 220 8.16 -7.63 10.47
C ALA A 220 6.67 -7.49 10.14
N SER A 221 5.84 -7.09 11.11
CA SER A 221 4.41 -6.93 10.89
C SER A 221 3.78 -5.83 11.73
N ILE A 222 2.72 -5.24 11.18
CA ILE A 222 1.87 -4.23 11.82
C ILE A 222 0.44 -4.73 11.78
N GLY A 223 -0.19 -4.84 12.95
CA GLY A 223 -1.52 -5.41 13.14
C GLY A 223 -2.67 -4.54 12.61
N LYS A 224 -3.87 -5.12 12.64
CA LYS A 224 -5.12 -4.44 12.27
C LYS A 224 -5.32 -3.17 13.08
N SER A 225 -5.64 -2.06 12.40
CA SER A 225 -5.91 -0.75 13.02
C SER A 225 -4.83 -0.27 14.00
N ALA A 226 -3.59 -0.76 13.90
CA ALA A 226 -2.54 -0.51 14.90
C ALA A 226 -2.29 0.98 15.17
N PHE A 227 -2.44 1.81 14.15
CA PHE A 227 -2.25 3.26 14.17
C PHE A 227 -3.51 4.02 13.68
N ALA A 228 -4.69 3.42 13.83
CA ALA A 228 -5.91 4.10 13.42
C ALA A 228 -6.23 5.31 14.29
N ASN A 229 -6.69 6.39 13.67
CA ASN A 229 -7.12 7.63 14.35
C ASN A 229 -6.02 8.25 15.23
N ILE A 230 -4.80 8.37 14.69
CA ILE A 230 -3.68 9.04 15.35
C ILE A 230 -3.28 10.32 14.60
N GLY A 231 -2.43 11.14 15.23
CA GLY A 231 -2.05 12.47 14.73
C GLY A 231 -0.89 12.48 13.73
N LEU A 232 -0.43 11.33 13.19
CA LEU A 232 0.71 11.26 12.29
C LEU A 232 0.56 12.17 11.08
N THR A 233 1.62 12.92 10.78
CA THR A 233 1.73 13.74 9.56
C THR A 233 2.40 13.00 8.42
N THR A 234 3.36 12.16 8.74
CA THR A 234 4.09 11.30 7.78
C THR A 234 4.42 9.97 8.44
N VAL A 235 4.57 8.92 7.65
CA VAL A 235 5.05 7.62 8.15
C VAL A 235 5.92 6.93 7.10
N ILE A 236 7.03 6.34 7.56
CA ILE A 236 7.90 5.48 6.77
C ILE A 236 7.80 4.06 7.35
N ILE A 237 7.31 3.14 6.55
CA ILE A 237 7.23 1.72 6.90
C ILE A 237 8.57 1.08 6.54
N PRO A 238 9.26 0.45 7.51
CA PRO A 238 10.59 -0.13 7.29
C PRO A 238 10.61 -1.25 6.25
N ASP A 239 11.77 -1.45 5.64
CA ASP A 239 11.97 -2.40 4.54
C ASP A 239 11.77 -3.87 4.91
N LYS A 240 11.80 -4.23 6.19
CA LYS A 240 11.58 -5.61 6.65
C LYS A 240 10.12 -5.95 6.93
N VAL A 241 9.22 -4.97 6.94
CA VAL A 241 7.78 -5.21 7.13
C VAL A 241 7.24 -6.01 5.95
N THR A 242 6.64 -7.17 6.25
CA THR A 242 6.01 -8.04 5.25
C THR A 242 4.50 -7.94 5.24
N ASP A 243 3.89 -7.63 6.39
CA ASP A 243 2.45 -7.69 6.59
C ASP A 243 1.91 -6.43 7.28
N ILE A 244 0.90 -5.81 6.67
CA ILE A 244 0.20 -4.65 7.21
C ILE A 244 -1.28 -5.01 7.32
N GLY A 245 -1.83 -4.90 8.52
CA GLY A 245 -3.22 -5.24 8.82
C GLY A 245 -4.23 -4.25 8.24
N GLU A 246 -5.48 -4.70 8.15
CA GLU A 246 -6.64 -3.90 7.72
C GLU A 246 -6.76 -2.62 8.55
N ASN A 247 -7.14 -1.49 7.92
CA ASN A 247 -7.36 -0.19 8.56
C ASN A 247 -6.15 0.35 9.36
N CYS A 248 -4.93 -0.11 9.08
CA CYS A 248 -3.74 0.14 9.91
C CYS A 248 -3.52 1.62 10.23
N PHE A 249 -3.63 2.51 9.25
CA PHE A 249 -3.50 3.97 9.36
C PHE A 249 -4.81 4.68 9.00
N SER A 250 -5.96 4.01 9.15
CA SER A 250 -7.24 4.63 8.81
C SER A 250 -7.55 5.83 9.70
N THR A 251 -8.28 6.81 9.16
CA THR A 251 -8.69 8.04 9.88
C THR A 251 -7.54 8.85 10.48
N CYS A 252 -6.33 8.72 9.93
CA CYS A 252 -5.20 9.59 10.26
C CYS A 252 -5.38 10.95 9.54
N ASN A 253 -6.15 11.84 10.17
CA ASN A 253 -6.62 13.09 9.55
C ASN A 253 -5.50 14.09 9.22
N GLN A 254 -4.30 13.91 9.75
CA GLN A 254 -3.14 14.78 9.49
C GLN A 254 -2.12 14.13 8.54
N LEU A 255 -2.31 12.86 8.16
CA LEU A 255 -1.37 12.11 7.33
C LEU A 255 -1.36 12.69 5.91
N SER A 256 -0.21 13.24 5.50
CA SER A 256 0.02 13.84 4.17
C SER A 256 0.80 12.94 3.23
N SER A 257 1.68 12.08 3.78
CA SER A 257 2.46 11.14 3.00
C SER A 257 2.75 9.84 3.74
N ILE A 258 2.87 8.75 2.97
CA ILE A 258 3.27 7.43 3.46
C ILE A 258 4.27 6.77 2.51
N THR A 259 5.32 6.16 3.07
CA THR A 259 6.30 5.36 2.34
C THR A 259 6.18 3.91 2.75
N PHE A 260 5.98 3.02 1.79
CA PHE A 260 5.94 1.56 1.98
C PHE A 260 7.31 0.96 1.70
N GLY A 261 7.79 0.08 2.61
CA GLY A 261 9.09 -0.58 2.52
C GLY A 261 9.17 -1.71 1.49
N ALA A 262 10.38 -2.20 1.25
CA ALA A 262 10.69 -3.10 0.12
C ALA A 262 10.17 -4.53 0.27
N ALA A 263 10.06 -5.07 1.50
CA ALA A 263 9.67 -6.47 1.72
C ALA A 263 8.16 -6.71 1.82
N ILE A 264 7.33 -5.68 1.66
CA ILE A 264 5.87 -5.81 1.79
C ILE A 264 5.33 -6.86 0.83
N LYS A 265 4.54 -7.79 1.39
CA LYS A 265 3.84 -8.87 0.68
C LYS A 265 2.33 -8.71 0.79
N ASN A 266 1.83 -8.49 2.01
CA ASN A 266 0.41 -8.44 2.29
C ASN A 266 0.03 -7.07 2.85
N VAL A 267 -0.98 -6.46 2.26
CA VAL A 267 -1.57 -5.20 2.70
C VAL A 267 -3.07 -5.40 2.86
N GLY A 268 -3.58 -5.14 4.04
CA GLY A 268 -5.02 -5.24 4.32
C GLY A 268 -5.84 -4.17 3.61
N SER A 269 -7.16 -4.33 3.64
CA SER A 269 -8.09 -3.33 3.08
C SER A 269 -8.05 -2.01 3.88
N ASN A 270 -8.31 -0.90 3.19
CA ASN A 270 -8.44 0.44 3.79
C ASN A 270 -7.25 0.87 4.69
N VAL A 271 -6.03 0.42 4.38
CA VAL A 271 -4.86 0.70 5.23
C VAL A 271 -4.70 2.19 5.52
N VAL A 272 -4.98 3.04 4.55
CA VAL A 272 -4.99 4.52 4.68
C VAL A 272 -6.38 5.09 4.38
N GLY A 273 -7.44 4.36 4.73
CA GLY A 273 -8.82 4.80 4.52
C GLY A 273 -9.16 6.06 5.31
N SER A 274 -9.92 6.98 4.70
CA SER A 274 -10.36 8.24 5.34
C SER A 274 -9.20 9.11 5.87
N CYS A 275 -8.12 9.24 5.08
CA CYS A 275 -7.00 10.16 5.33
C CYS A 275 -7.13 11.38 4.38
N PRO A 276 -7.87 12.43 4.73
CA PRO A 276 -8.27 13.49 3.80
C PRO A 276 -7.09 14.37 3.30
N LEU A 277 -5.98 14.40 4.01
CA LEU A 277 -4.78 15.16 3.64
C LEU A 277 -3.72 14.30 2.95
N LEU A 278 -3.95 12.99 2.76
CA LEU A 278 -2.98 12.11 2.12
C LEU A 278 -2.95 12.38 0.61
N THR A 279 -1.87 13.00 0.15
CA THR A 279 -1.66 13.35 -1.26
C THR A 279 -0.48 12.62 -1.91
N SER A 280 0.41 12.02 -1.11
CA SER A 280 1.63 11.39 -1.61
C SER A 280 1.85 9.99 -1.06
N ILE A 281 2.14 9.05 -1.96
CA ILE A 281 2.51 7.67 -1.63
C ILE A 281 3.83 7.31 -2.34
N VAL A 282 4.75 6.72 -1.57
CA VAL A 282 5.95 6.08 -2.11
C VAL A 282 5.82 4.56 -1.90
N TRP A 283 5.93 3.81 -2.97
CA TRP A 283 5.78 2.37 -3.00
C TRP A 283 7.09 1.68 -3.38
N ASN A 284 7.76 1.04 -2.41
CA ASN A 284 9.02 0.35 -2.65
C ASN A 284 8.89 -1.19 -2.66
N ALA A 285 7.69 -1.73 -2.42
CA ALA A 285 7.50 -3.19 -2.36
C ALA A 285 7.92 -3.86 -3.66
N THR A 286 8.91 -4.74 -3.58
CA THR A 286 9.51 -5.40 -4.75
C THR A 286 8.50 -6.30 -5.46
N LYS A 287 7.78 -7.13 -4.69
CA LYS A 287 6.76 -8.09 -5.16
C LYS A 287 5.68 -8.27 -4.11
N ALA A 288 4.76 -7.34 -4.01
CA ALA A 288 3.57 -7.51 -3.18
C ALA A 288 2.55 -8.44 -3.86
N ASN A 289 1.70 -9.09 -3.05
CA ASN A 289 0.56 -9.85 -3.55
C ASN A 289 -0.51 -8.91 -4.13
N ASP A 290 -1.36 -9.46 -4.99
CA ASP A 290 -2.49 -8.74 -5.55
C ASP A 290 -3.50 -8.36 -4.47
N PHE A 291 -4.11 -7.20 -4.64
CA PHE A 291 -5.16 -6.72 -3.76
C PHE A 291 -6.51 -7.25 -4.22
N SER A 292 -7.31 -7.76 -3.27
CA SER A 292 -8.70 -8.17 -3.55
C SER A 292 -9.62 -6.98 -3.85
N SER A 293 -9.23 -5.80 -3.36
CA SER A 293 -9.90 -4.50 -3.58
C SER A 293 -8.87 -3.39 -3.37
N SER A 294 -9.17 -2.16 -3.81
CA SER A 294 -8.29 -1.01 -3.54
C SER A 294 -7.96 -0.92 -2.05
N PHE A 295 -6.68 -0.74 -1.71
CA PHE A 295 -6.24 -0.50 -0.33
C PHE A 295 -6.52 0.93 0.14
N LEU A 296 -6.98 1.79 -0.75
CA LEU A 296 -7.44 3.15 -0.50
C LEU A 296 -8.97 3.21 -0.47
N SER A 297 -9.52 4.21 0.22
CA SER A 297 -10.93 4.58 0.08
C SER A 297 -11.18 5.27 -1.28
N TYR A 298 -12.43 5.21 -1.78
CA TYR A 298 -12.81 5.80 -3.08
C TYR A 298 -12.61 7.31 -3.18
N ASP A 299 -12.66 8.04 -2.05
CA ASP A 299 -12.48 9.51 -1.99
C ASP A 299 -11.03 9.92 -1.74
N ASN A 300 -10.06 9.20 -2.32
CA ASN A 300 -8.65 9.51 -2.13
C ASN A 300 -8.24 10.81 -2.84
N GLN A 301 -7.29 11.53 -2.22
CA GLN A 301 -6.74 12.79 -2.73
C GLN A 301 -5.30 12.62 -3.27
N ILE A 302 -4.93 11.39 -3.69
CA ILE A 302 -3.56 11.08 -4.12
C ILE A 302 -3.23 11.82 -5.40
N GLU A 303 -2.27 12.74 -5.30
CA GLU A 303 -1.73 13.54 -6.42
C GLU A 303 -0.43 12.94 -6.96
N THR A 304 0.35 12.31 -6.07
CA THR A 304 1.63 11.70 -6.42
C THR A 304 1.72 10.26 -5.93
N PHE A 305 2.07 9.35 -6.84
CA PHE A 305 2.39 7.97 -6.54
C PHE A 305 3.74 7.61 -7.18
N THR A 306 4.74 7.39 -6.34
CA THR A 306 6.10 7.12 -6.78
C THR A 306 6.47 5.67 -6.51
N PHE A 307 6.96 4.98 -7.53
CA PHE A 307 7.54 3.64 -7.39
C PHE A 307 9.04 3.73 -7.14
N GLY A 308 9.55 2.89 -6.24
CA GLY A 308 10.98 2.72 -6.04
C GLY A 308 11.63 1.92 -7.18
N ASP A 309 12.91 2.15 -7.44
CA ASP A 309 13.67 1.56 -8.57
C ASP A 309 13.78 0.02 -8.52
N ASN A 310 13.48 -0.59 -7.37
CA ASN A 310 13.54 -2.04 -7.18
C ASN A 310 12.19 -2.75 -7.31
N VAL A 311 11.11 -2.05 -7.61
CA VAL A 311 9.80 -2.64 -7.85
C VAL A 311 9.86 -3.50 -9.11
N GLU A 312 9.45 -4.77 -9.00
CA GLU A 312 9.45 -5.75 -10.11
C GLU A 312 8.04 -6.12 -10.57
N TYR A 313 7.05 -5.87 -9.73
CA TYR A 313 5.64 -6.18 -9.99
C TYR A 313 4.73 -5.07 -9.45
N ILE A 314 3.79 -4.62 -10.27
CA ILE A 314 2.71 -3.70 -9.84
C ILE A 314 1.46 -4.55 -9.58
N PRO A 315 1.00 -4.64 -8.32
CA PRO A 315 -0.15 -5.46 -7.94
C PRO A 315 -1.46 -5.04 -8.62
N GLU A 316 -2.39 -5.99 -8.70
CA GLU A 316 -3.76 -5.71 -9.15
C GLU A 316 -4.42 -4.67 -8.24
N ASN A 317 -5.16 -3.74 -8.84
CA ASN A 317 -5.93 -2.67 -8.17
C ASN A 317 -5.10 -1.68 -7.33
N LEU A 318 -3.76 -1.68 -7.41
CA LEU A 318 -2.89 -0.86 -6.53
C LEU A 318 -3.23 0.63 -6.56
N CYS A 319 -3.36 1.22 -7.74
CA CYS A 319 -3.66 2.65 -7.92
C CYS A 319 -5.08 2.87 -8.48
N GLU A 320 -5.97 1.87 -8.40
CA GLU A 320 -7.32 1.98 -8.97
C GLU A 320 -8.08 3.19 -8.41
N GLN A 321 -8.71 3.97 -9.31
CA GLN A 321 -9.53 5.14 -8.99
C GLN A 321 -8.78 6.33 -8.35
N MET A 322 -7.46 6.46 -8.52
CA MET A 322 -6.72 7.65 -8.11
C MET A 322 -6.97 8.82 -9.08
N SER A 323 -8.13 9.46 -8.92
CA SER A 323 -8.63 10.47 -9.86
C SER A 323 -7.83 11.78 -9.87
N LYS A 324 -6.99 12.03 -8.88
CA LYS A 324 -6.12 13.20 -8.77
C LYS A 324 -4.71 12.95 -9.30
N LEU A 325 -4.33 11.67 -9.50
CA LEU A 325 -3.01 11.30 -10.03
C LEU A 325 -2.90 11.80 -11.48
N THR A 326 -1.90 12.64 -11.76
CA THR A 326 -1.73 13.27 -13.08
C THR A 326 -0.68 12.59 -13.94
N SER A 327 0.33 11.98 -13.35
CA SER A 327 1.39 11.28 -14.06
C SER A 327 1.92 10.10 -13.26
N VAL A 328 2.43 9.09 -13.93
CA VAL A 328 3.12 7.96 -13.30
C VAL A 328 4.29 7.50 -14.17
N THR A 329 5.40 7.17 -13.49
CA THR A 329 6.56 6.50 -14.10
C THR A 329 6.68 5.09 -13.53
N ILE A 330 6.62 4.10 -14.40
CA ILE A 330 6.80 2.68 -14.08
C ILE A 330 8.27 2.34 -14.25
N PRO A 331 8.97 1.87 -13.19
CA PRO A 331 10.41 1.61 -13.23
C PRO A 331 10.82 0.51 -14.20
N ASP A 332 12.08 0.56 -14.64
CA ASP A 332 12.63 -0.40 -15.61
C ASP A 332 12.71 -1.86 -15.11
N LYS A 333 12.68 -2.09 -13.79
CA LYS A 333 12.65 -3.46 -13.24
C LYS A 333 11.27 -4.10 -13.26
N VAL A 334 10.21 -3.33 -13.45
CA VAL A 334 8.84 -3.87 -13.50
C VAL A 334 8.70 -4.76 -14.72
N THR A 335 8.25 -5.98 -14.50
CA THR A 335 8.00 -6.98 -15.55
C THR A 335 6.52 -7.14 -15.90
N THR A 336 5.64 -6.82 -14.95
CA THR A 336 4.19 -6.99 -15.10
C THR A 336 3.44 -5.85 -14.43
N ILE A 337 2.45 -5.31 -15.13
CA ILE A 337 1.46 -4.37 -14.60
C ILE A 337 0.18 -5.16 -14.37
N GLY A 338 -0.28 -5.24 -13.11
CA GLY A 338 -1.43 -6.03 -12.67
C GLY A 338 -2.77 -5.55 -13.23
N LYS A 339 -3.80 -6.38 -13.06
CA LYS A 339 -5.16 -6.07 -13.47
C LYS A 339 -5.68 -4.81 -12.77
N ASN A 340 -6.31 -3.91 -13.53
CA ASN A 340 -6.85 -2.63 -13.04
C ASN A 340 -5.84 -1.77 -12.25
N ALA A 341 -4.53 -2.01 -12.38
CA ALA A 341 -3.52 -1.35 -11.53
C ALA A 341 -3.64 0.18 -11.51
N PHE A 342 -4.02 0.78 -12.64
CA PHE A 342 -4.33 2.21 -12.79
C PHE A 342 -5.75 2.43 -13.36
N GLY A 343 -6.64 1.44 -13.20
CA GLY A 343 -8.00 1.54 -13.70
C GLY A 343 -8.71 2.78 -13.13
N ARG A 344 -9.41 3.53 -13.99
CA ARG A 344 -10.16 4.74 -13.62
C ARG A 344 -9.34 5.86 -12.95
N CYS A 345 -8.03 5.91 -13.21
CA CYS A 345 -7.21 7.08 -12.88
C CYS A 345 -7.56 8.24 -13.84
N SER A 346 -8.75 8.81 -13.67
CA SER A 346 -9.35 9.76 -14.62
C SER A 346 -8.57 11.08 -14.77
N GLY A 347 -7.68 11.40 -13.82
CA GLY A 347 -6.78 12.55 -13.86
C GLY A 347 -5.50 12.33 -14.63
N LEU A 348 -5.16 11.07 -14.95
CA LEU A 348 -3.86 10.68 -15.51
C LEU A 348 -3.72 11.19 -16.96
N THR A 349 -2.73 12.06 -17.17
CA THR A 349 -2.43 12.68 -18.48
C THR A 349 -1.25 12.03 -19.17
N SER A 350 -0.31 11.46 -18.41
CA SER A 350 0.91 10.84 -18.95
C SER A 350 1.31 9.59 -18.16
N VAL A 351 1.81 8.59 -18.88
CA VAL A 351 2.35 7.34 -18.34
C VAL A 351 3.66 7.04 -19.04
N THR A 352 4.72 6.84 -18.27
CA THR A 352 5.98 6.27 -18.77
C THR A 352 6.06 4.81 -18.33
N ILE A 353 6.19 3.90 -19.29
CA ILE A 353 6.29 2.45 -19.04
C ILE A 353 7.76 2.02 -19.19
N GLY A 354 8.30 1.40 -18.13
CA GLY A 354 9.67 0.88 -18.11
C GLY A 354 9.95 -0.19 -19.16
N ASN A 355 11.20 -0.26 -19.62
CA ASN A 355 11.63 -1.08 -20.76
C ASN A 355 11.73 -2.59 -20.48
N SER A 356 11.42 -3.07 -19.27
CA SER A 356 11.37 -4.50 -18.94
C SER A 356 9.96 -5.06 -18.84
N VAL A 357 8.92 -4.23 -18.96
CA VAL A 357 7.53 -4.67 -18.85
C VAL A 357 7.22 -5.63 -20.01
N LYS A 358 6.81 -6.85 -19.67
CA LYS A 358 6.44 -7.93 -20.62
C LYS A 358 4.94 -8.10 -20.73
N GLU A 359 4.22 -7.85 -19.66
CA GLU A 359 2.78 -8.08 -19.56
C GLU A 359 2.07 -6.85 -18.98
N ILE A 360 1.04 -6.39 -19.69
CA ILE A 360 0.07 -5.39 -19.21
C ILE A 360 -1.28 -6.13 -19.13
N ARG A 361 -1.77 -6.34 -17.90
CA ARG A 361 -2.96 -7.17 -17.66
C ARG A 361 -4.25 -6.40 -17.90
N GLN A 362 -5.37 -7.14 -17.85
CA GLN A 362 -6.72 -6.63 -18.11
C GLN A 362 -6.98 -5.33 -17.37
N GLY A 363 -7.55 -4.35 -18.07
CA GLY A 363 -8.02 -3.08 -17.52
C GLY A 363 -6.95 -2.20 -16.87
N ALA A 364 -5.65 -2.49 -17.06
CA ALA A 364 -4.57 -1.81 -16.33
C ALA A 364 -4.65 -0.28 -16.37
N PHE A 365 -5.15 0.30 -17.46
CA PHE A 365 -5.38 1.74 -17.65
C PHE A 365 -6.83 2.04 -18.09
N TYR A 366 -7.76 1.14 -17.80
CA TYR A 366 -9.17 1.33 -18.14
C TYR A 366 -9.72 2.65 -17.59
N GLY A 367 -10.41 3.43 -18.42
CA GLY A 367 -11.05 4.67 -18.00
C GLY A 367 -10.09 5.80 -17.59
N CYS A 368 -8.82 5.78 -18.05
CA CYS A 368 -7.90 6.90 -17.91
C CYS A 368 -8.25 8.02 -18.90
N ASN A 369 -9.37 8.72 -18.62
CA ASN A 369 -10.04 9.60 -19.57
C ASN A 369 -9.22 10.81 -20.01
N ARG A 370 -8.16 11.21 -19.28
CA ARG A 370 -7.29 12.34 -19.63
C ARG A 370 -5.98 11.92 -20.30
N LEU A 371 -5.72 10.62 -20.44
CA LEU A 371 -4.52 10.13 -21.10
C LEU A 371 -4.57 10.51 -22.59
N THR A 372 -3.56 11.27 -23.07
CA THR A 372 -3.51 11.75 -24.44
C THR A 372 -2.60 10.92 -25.33
N THR A 373 -1.54 10.37 -24.77
CA THR A 373 -0.55 9.58 -25.52
C THR A 373 -0.10 8.39 -24.70
N ILE A 374 0.18 7.27 -25.38
CA ILE A 374 0.81 6.10 -24.75
C ILE A 374 1.86 5.48 -25.67
N ILE A 375 3.00 5.12 -25.09
CA ILE A 375 4.04 4.34 -25.75
C ILE A 375 4.13 3.00 -25.01
N ILE A 376 3.76 1.92 -25.69
CA ILE A 376 3.92 0.56 -25.22
C ILE A 376 5.30 0.08 -25.65
N PRO A 377 6.22 -0.22 -24.72
CA PRO A 377 7.60 -0.59 -25.05
C PRO A 377 7.70 -1.88 -25.88
N ASN A 378 8.81 -2.04 -26.62
CA ASN A 378 9.10 -3.26 -27.37
C ASN A 378 9.31 -4.50 -26.49
N SER A 379 9.48 -4.36 -25.19
CA SER A 379 9.54 -5.46 -24.23
C SER A 379 8.19 -6.15 -24.00
N VAL A 380 7.06 -5.45 -24.26
CA VAL A 380 5.71 -5.95 -24.03
C VAL A 380 5.35 -6.98 -25.08
N THR A 381 5.02 -8.18 -24.62
CA THR A 381 4.56 -9.30 -25.46
C THR A 381 3.07 -9.56 -25.33
N THR A 382 2.48 -9.22 -24.17
CA THR A 382 1.09 -9.48 -23.85
C THR A 382 0.38 -8.19 -23.48
N LEU A 383 -0.65 -7.85 -24.25
CA LEU A 383 -1.58 -6.74 -24.01
C LEU A 383 -2.95 -7.33 -23.70
N GLY A 384 -3.37 -7.21 -22.44
CA GLY A 384 -4.61 -7.83 -21.93
C GLY A 384 -5.88 -7.21 -22.47
N ASN A 385 -7.03 -7.75 -22.04
CA ASN A 385 -8.34 -7.20 -22.40
C ASN A 385 -8.56 -5.83 -21.74
N GLU A 386 -9.29 -4.93 -22.38
CA GLU A 386 -9.73 -3.63 -21.83
C GLU A 386 -8.60 -2.70 -21.36
N VAL A 387 -7.33 -2.93 -21.74
CA VAL A 387 -6.18 -2.22 -21.14
C VAL A 387 -6.32 -0.70 -21.21
N PHE A 388 -6.76 -0.14 -22.32
CA PHE A 388 -7.00 1.29 -22.54
C PHE A 388 -8.46 1.60 -22.89
N SER A 389 -9.38 0.68 -22.61
CA SER A 389 -10.81 0.91 -22.88
C SER A 389 -11.30 2.15 -22.13
N GLY A 390 -12.07 3.01 -22.79
CA GLY A 390 -12.58 4.25 -22.22
C GLY A 390 -11.51 5.35 -22.04
N CYS A 391 -10.32 5.23 -22.64
CA CYS A 391 -9.35 6.33 -22.69
C CYS A 391 -9.75 7.37 -23.77
N ARG A 392 -10.87 8.06 -23.55
CA ARG A 392 -11.58 8.88 -24.56
C ARG A 392 -10.74 10.00 -25.18
N ASN A 393 -9.73 10.51 -24.44
CA ASN A 393 -8.85 11.55 -24.95
C ASN A 393 -7.54 11.03 -25.55
N LEU A 394 -7.38 9.70 -25.71
CA LEU A 394 -6.17 9.13 -26.28
C LEU A 394 -6.08 9.48 -27.77
N GLU A 395 -5.14 10.35 -28.13
CA GLU A 395 -4.92 10.85 -29.50
C GLU A 395 -3.94 9.97 -30.27
N SER A 396 -2.95 9.38 -29.56
CA SER A 396 -1.89 8.56 -30.14
C SER A 396 -1.53 7.37 -29.26
N ALA A 397 -1.40 6.21 -29.88
CA ALA A 397 -0.91 4.98 -29.24
C ALA A 397 0.20 4.35 -30.11
N THR A 398 1.41 4.24 -29.56
CA THR A 398 2.50 3.49 -30.17
C THR A 398 2.52 2.09 -29.56
N ILE A 399 2.35 1.05 -30.38
CA ILE A 399 2.35 -0.34 -29.95
C ILE A 399 3.72 -0.96 -30.24
N GLY A 400 4.36 -1.53 -29.22
CA GLY A 400 5.67 -2.15 -29.33
C GLY A 400 5.73 -3.36 -30.27
N ASN A 401 6.86 -3.52 -30.94
CA ASN A 401 7.07 -4.52 -32.00
C ASN A 401 7.17 -5.98 -31.53
N SER A 402 7.01 -6.25 -30.23
CA SER A 402 6.97 -7.61 -29.66
C SER A 402 5.58 -8.06 -29.25
N VAL A 403 4.57 -7.18 -29.35
CA VAL A 403 3.18 -7.50 -28.99
C VAL A 403 2.66 -8.57 -29.94
N ILE A 404 2.22 -9.72 -29.39
CA ILE A 404 1.76 -10.89 -30.17
C ILE A 404 0.24 -10.83 -30.44
N GLY A 405 -0.53 -10.25 -29.51
CA GLY A 405 -1.97 -10.10 -29.63
C GLY A 405 -2.49 -8.84 -28.96
N ILE A 406 -3.54 -8.27 -29.50
CA ILE A 406 -4.30 -7.16 -28.91
C ILE A 406 -5.53 -7.78 -28.27
N GLY A 407 -5.73 -7.57 -26.96
CA GLY A 407 -6.84 -8.14 -26.20
C GLY A 407 -8.23 -7.62 -26.62
N GLU A 408 -9.28 -8.28 -26.13
CA GLU A 408 -10.66 -7.84 -26.34
C GLU A 408 -10.86 -6.45 -25.72
N TYR A 409 -11.57 -5.56 -26.44
CA TYR A 409 -11.83 -4.18 -26.01
C TYR A 409 -10.58 -3.35 -25.64
N ALA A 410 -9.39 -3.76 -26.04
CA ALA A 410 -8.13 -3.18 -25.54
C ALA A 410 -8.03 -1.66 -25.73
N PHE A 411 -8.59 -1.10 -26.79
CA PHE A 411 -8.67 0.35 -27.10
C PHE A 411 -10.12 0.80 -27.38
N SER A 412 -11.12 0.07 -26.90
CA SER A 412 -12.52 0.47 -27.08
C SER A 412 -12.79 1.85 -26.50
N GLU A 413 -13.66 2.63 -27.15
CA GLU A 413 -14.01 4.01 -26.75
C GLU A 413 -12.84 4.99 -26.69
N CYS A 414 -11.76 4.75 -27.46
CA CYS A 414 -10.70 5.73 -27.65
C CYS A 414 -11.13 6.75 -28.71
N GLU A 415 -12.07 7.62 -28.35
CA GLU A 415 -12.81 8.51 -29.28
C GLU A 415 -11.93 9.49 -30.07
N LYS A 416 -10.75 9.88 -29.53
CA LYS A 416 -9.82 10.80 -30.18
C LYS A 416 -8.66 10.13 -30.91
N LEU A 417 -8.55 8.80 -30.87
CA LEU A 417 -7.49 8.08 -31.58
C LEU A 417 -7.70 8.23 -33.08
N THR A 418 -6.75 8.90 -33.75
CA THR A 418 -6.91 9.27 -35.19
C THR A 418 -6.32 8.24 -36.14
N THR A 419 -5.22 7.62 -35.75
CA THR A 419 -4.51 6.61 -36.51
C THR A 419 -3.94 5.55 -35.58
N VAL A 420 -3.84 4.32 -36.07
CA VAL A 420 -3.15 3.25 -35.36
C VAL A 420 -2.34 2.39 -36.33
N ILE A 421 -1.12 2.06 -35.91
CA ILE A 421 -0.27 1.10 -36.61
C ILE A 421 -0.17 -0.14 -35.73
N ILE A 422 -0.75 -1.24 -36.19
CA ILE A 422 -0.63 -2.56 -35.56
C ILE A 422 0.66 -3.21 -36.06
N PRO A 423 1.61 -3.52 -35.14
CA PRO A 423 2.91 -4.05 -35.53
C PRO A 423 2.85 -5.39 -36.27
N ASN A 424 3.91 -5.67 -37.03
CA ASN A 424 4.04 -6.95 -37.75
C ASN A 424 4.11 -8.20 -36.84
N SER A 425 4.41 -8.02 -35.55
CA SER A 425 4.41 -9.11 -34.54
C SER A 425 3.02 -9.59 -34.15
N VAL A 426 1.98 -8.74 -34.34
CA VAL A 426 0.61 -9.02 -33.90
C VAL A 426 -0.01 -10.10 -34.79
N LYS A 427 -0.40 -11.19 -34.19
CA LYS A 427 -1.11 -12.32 -34.83
C LYS A 427 -2.62 -12.23 -34.71
N THR A 428 -3.11 -11.68 -33.60
CA THR A 428 -4.55 -11.64 -33.30
C THR A 428 -4.98 -10.25 -32.86
N ILE A 429 -6.13 -9.81 -33.38
CA ILE A 429 -6.83 -8.61 -32.94
C ILE A 429 -8.14 -9.06 -32.32
N GLY A 430 -8.30 -8.81 -31.00
CA GLY A 430 -9.40 -9.30 -30.19
C GLY A 430 -10.77 -8.71 -30.55
N TYR A 431 -11.82 -9.30 -29.98
CA TYR A 431 -13.20 -8.85 -30.13
C TYR A 431 -13.33 -7.38 -29.68
N ALA A 432 -13.97 -6.54 -30.51
CA ALA A 432 -14.21 -5.13 -30.22
C ALA A 432 -12.95 -4.34 -29.80
N ALA A 433 -11.76 -4.76 -30.23
CA ALA A 433 -10.48 -4.19 -29.75
C ALA A 433 -10.36 -2.66 -29.95
N PHE A 434 -10.97 -2.10 -30.97
CA PHE A 434 -11.05 -0.67 -31.31
C PHE A 434 -12.51 -0.22 -31.49
N TYR A 435 -13.45 -0.84 -30.80
CA TYR A 435 -14.87 -0.51 -30.85
C TYR A 435 -15.11 0.94 -30.42
N GLU A 436 -15.98 1.68 -31.13
CA GLU A 436 -16.26 3.11 -30.87
C GLU A 436 -15.01 4.03 -30.89
N CYS A 437 -13.96 3.69 -31.65
CA CYS A 437 -12.89 4.62 -31.95
C CYS A 437 -13.33 5.63 -33.02
N THR A 438 -14.28 6.50 -32.67
CA THR A 438 -14.95 7.41 -33.62
C THR A 438 -14.01 8.39 -34.31
N GLY A 439 -12.86 8.72 -33.72
CA GLY A 439 -11.82 9.59 -34.33
C GLY A 439 -10.95 8.90 -35.37
N LEU A 440 -11.00 7.55 -35.43
CA LEU A 440 -10.08 6.77 -36.26
C LEU A 440 -10.37 6.98 -37.77
N THR A 441 -9.38 7.54 -38.49
CA THR A 441 -9.50 7.82 -39.93
C THR A 441 -8.77 6.81 -40.80
N SER A 442 -7.71 6.21 -40.27
CA SER A 442 -6.93 5.18 -40.97
C SER A 442 -6.32 4.18 -40.00
N ILE A 443 -6.14 2.95 -40.46
CA ILE A 443 -5.48 1.89 -39.71
C ILE A 443 -4.50 1.14 -40.61
N THR A 444 -3.37 0.73 -40.04
CA THR A 444 -2.42 -0.18 -40.68
C THR A 444 -2.37 -1.47 -39.88
N ILE A 445 -2.68 -2.60 -40.52
CA ILE A 445 -2.66 -3.95 -39.95
C ILE A 445 -1.36 -4.63 -40.38
N GLY A 446 -0.58 -5.13 -39.41
CA GLY A 446 0.72 -5.75 -39.62
C GLY A 446 0.68 -7.04 -40.45
N SER A 447 1.82 -7.36 -41.04
CA SER A 447 1.95 -8.46 -42.01
C SER A 447 1.76 -9.87 -41.45
N SER A 448 1.91 -10.06 -40.13
CA SER A 448 1.74 -11.36 -39.49
C SER A 448 0.37 -11.56 -38.85
N THR A 449 -0.58 -10.63 -39.08
CA THR A 449 -1.95 -10.78 -38.53
C THR A 449 -2.65 -11.93 -39.23
N GLU A 450 -3.07 -12.90 -38.43
CA GLU A 450 -3.72 -14.15 -38.86
C GLU A 450 -5.24 -14.12 -38.62
N GLN A 451 -5.68 -13.45 -37.52
CA GLN A 451 -7.07 -13.43 -37.10
C GLN A 451 -7.51 -12.04 -36.63
N ILE A 452 -8.73 -11.67 -37.00
CA ILE A 452 -9.42 -10.47 -36.52
C ILE A 452 -10.80 -10.90 -36.04
N TYR A 453 -11.11 -10.59 -34.78
CA TYR A 453 -12.40 -10.97 -34.21
C TYR A 453 -13.50 -9.95 -34.50
N GLY A 454 -14.76 -10.37 -34.34
CA GLY A 454 -15.92 -9.55 -34.64
C GLY A 454 -15.87 -8.20 -33.90
N ASP A 455 -16.52 -7.22 -34.50
CA ASP A 455 -16.63 -5.84 -34.00
C ASP A 455 -15.30 -5.12 -33.72
N ALA A 456 -14.16 -5.72 -34.13
CA ALA A 456 -12.82 -5.17 -33.81
C ALA A 456 -12.67 -3.69 -34.15
N PHE A 457 -13.34 -3.20 -35.18
CA PHE A 457 -13.36 -1.81 -35.67
C PHE A 457 -14.78 -1.29 -35.89
N SER A 458 -15.79 -1.88 -35.24
CA SER A 458 -17.17 -1.40 -35.34
C SER A 458 -17.33 -0.05 -34.63
N GLU A 459 -18.28 0.75 -35.09
CA GLU A 459 -18.53 2.13 -34.66
C GLU A 459 -17.33 3.09 -34.88
N CYS A 460 -16.33 2.70 -35.72
CA CYS A 460 -15.27 3.61 -36.19
C CYS A 460 -15.82 4.49 -37.35
N THR A 461 -16.77 5.36 -37.02
CA THR A 461 -17.59 6.09 -38.02
C THR A 461 -16.81 7.00 -38.98
N ASN A 462 -15.59 7.41 -38.61
CA ASN A 462 -14.74 8.24 -39.45
C ASN A 462 -13.66 7.45 -40.22
N LEU A 463 -13.65 6.12 -40.14
CA LEU A 463 -12.66 5.28 -40.81
C LEU A 463 -12.86 5.39 -42.34
N LYS A 464 -11.80 5.76 -43.05
CA LYS A 464 -11.78 5.96 -44.51
C LYS A 464 -10.91 4.96 -45.25
N SER A 465 -9.84 4.49 -44.57
CA SER A 465 -8.89 3.59 -45.22
C SER A 465 -8.33 2.56 -44.27
N VAL A 466 -8.13 1.36 -44.79
CA VAL A 466 -7.47 0.23 -44.09
C VAL A 466 -6.27 -0.17 -44.96
N SER A 467 -5.08 -0.23 -44.38
CA SER A 467 -3.90 -0.85 -44.97
C SER A 467 -3.64 -2.19 -44.32
N CYS A 468 -3.79 -3.30 -45.02
CA CYS A 468 -3.46 -4.62 -44.52
C CYS A 468 -2.20 -5.16 -45.17
N LEU A 469 -1.12 -5.32 -44.40
CA LEU A 469 0.20 -5.72 -44.89
C LEU A 469 0.36 -7.24 -45.05
N ALA A 470 -0.62 -8.00 -44.62
CA ALA A 470 -0.61 -9.47 -44.74
C ALA A 470 -0.78 -9.89 -46.20
N ILE A 471 0.06 -10.82 -46.68
CA ILE A 471 -0.05 -11.37 -48.06
C ILE A 471 -1.30 -12.26 -48.19
N ASN A 472 -1.68 -12.93 -47.11
CA ASN A 472 -2.91 -13.69 -47.04
C ASN A 472 -3.91 -12.94 -46.16
N PRO A 473 -5.17 -12.77 -46.59
CA PRO A 473 -6.18 -12.07 -45.78
C PRO A 473 -6.32 -12.70 -44.39
N PRO A 474 -6.29 -11.92 -43.31
CA PRO A 474 -6.61 -12.43 -41.97
C PRO A 474 -8.00 -13.05 -41.93
N VAL A 475 -8.16 -14.12 -41.15
CA VAL A 475 -9.48 -14.77 -40.95
C VAL A 475 -10.33 -13.92 -40.01
N CYS A 476 -11.54 -13.55 -40.46
CA CYS A 476 -12.52 -12.86 -39.62
C CYS A 476 -13.29 -13.88 -38.79
N MET A 477 -13.19 -13.78 -37.47
CA MET A 477 -13.77 -14.71 -36.50
C MET A 477 -14.96 -14.06 -35.77
N TRP A 478 -16.02 -14.82 -35.50
CA TRP A 478 -17.17 -14.43 -34.68
C TRP A 478 -17.94 -13.19 -35.16
N GLY A 479 -17.93 -12.92 -36.45
CA GLY A 479 -18.67 -11.81 -37.03
C GLY A 479 -17.85 -10.91 -37.92
N ARG A 480 -18.38 -9.73 -38.18
CA ARG A 480 -17.79 -8.73 -39.07
C ARG A 480 -16.95 -7.76 -38.27
N PRO A 481 -15.67 -7.59 -38.59
CA PRO A 481 -14.82 -6.68 -37.82
C PRO A 481 -15.01 -5.20 -38.14
N PHE A 482 -15.69 -4.84 -39.24
CA PHE A 482 -15.94 -3.47 -39.70
C PHE A 482 -17.45 -3.28 -39.98
N ASP A 483 -17.94 -2.05 -39.86
CA ASP A 483 -19.32 -1.70 -40.25
C ASP A 483 -19.45 -1.22 -41.67
N ASN A 484 -18.42 -0.49 -42.16
CA ASN A 484 -18.40 0.09 -43.49
C ASN A 484 -17.31 -0.53 -44.35
N TYR A 485 -17.74 -1.14 -45.45
CA TYR A 485 -16.87 -1.80 -46.43
C TYR A 485 -16.71 -0.97 -47.73
N ASP A 486 -17.33 0.20 -47.85
CA ASP A 486 -17.10 1.12 -48.97
C ASP A 486 -15.75 1.86 -48.83
N ASN A 487 -15.03 1.59 -47.74
CA ASN A 487 -13.70 2.17 -47.48
C ASN A 487 -12.62 1.59 -48.39
N ASP A 488 -11.53 2.37 -48.60
CA ASP A 488 -10.37 1.91 -49.35
C ASP A 488 -9.58 0.86 -48.53
N LEU A 489 -9.32 -0.29 -49.16
CA LEU A 489 -8.43 -1.31 -48.62
C LEU A 489 -7.16 -1.39 -49.49
N TYR A 490 -6.02 -1.03 -48.87
CA TYR A 490 -4.71 -1.18 -49.48
C TYR A 490 -4.06 -2.49 -49.06
N VAL A 491 -3.67 -3.32 -50.04
CA VAL A 491 -3.04 -4.64 -49.84
C VAL A 491 -1.73 -4.76 -50.58
N PRO A 492 -0.81 -5.69 -50.21
CA PRO A 492 0.46 -5.88 -50.88
C PRO A 492 0.30 -6.20 -52.39
N THR A 493 1.18 -5.66 -53.21
CA THR A 493 1.25 -5.98 -54.65
C THR A 493 1.29 -7.51 -54.84
N GLY A 494 0.40 -8.04 -55.72
CA GLY A 494 0.23 -9.47 -56.00
C GLY A 494 -0.63 -10.23 -55.00
N SER A 495 -1.25 -9.56 -54.01
CA SER A 495 -2.18 -10.19 -53.07
C SER A 495 -3.65 -9.90 -53.32
N GLY A 496 -3.97 -8.96 -54.24
CA GLY A 496 -5.32 -8.47 -54.49
C GLY A 496 -6.34 -9.55 -54.79
N ASP A 497 -6.00 -10.57 -55.59
CA ASP A 497 -6.92 -11.66 -55.91
C ASP A 497 -7.26 -12.51 -54.70
N LYS A 498 -6.34 -12.69 -53.76
CA LYS A 498 -6.61 -13.39 -52.49
C LYS A 498 -7.67 -12.65 -51.67
N TYR A 499 -7.55 -11.31 -51.59
CA TYR A 499 -8.49 -10.46 -50.84
C TYR A 499 -9.86 -10.40 -51.53
N ARG A 500 -9.92 -10.31 -52.88
CA ARG A 500 -11.16 -10.33 -53.63
C ARG A 500 -11.93 -11.65 -53.52
N ASN A 501 -11.23 -12.76 -53.20
CA ASN A 501 -11.81 -14.07 -52.99
C ASN A 501 -12.05 -14.39 -51.52
N ALA A 502 -11.63 -13.57 -50.59
CA ALA A 502 -11.79 -13.81 -49.14
C ALA A 502 -13.12 -13.23 -48.65
N GLU A 503 -13.85 -14.02 -47.87
CA GLU A 503 -15.10 -13.58 -47.24
C GLU A 503 -14.83 -12.36 -46.35
N VAL A 504 -15.79 -11.41 -46.32
CA VAL A 504 -15.65 -10.11 -45.66
C VAL A 504 -14.76 -9.13 -46.46
N TRP A 505 -13.48 -9.49 -46.76
CA TRP A 505 -12.53 -8.62 -47.41
C TRP A 505 -12.91 -8.21 -48.85
N LYS A 506 -13.61 -9.10 -49.58
CA LYS A 506 -14.08 -8.86 -50.95
C LYS A 506 -15.04 -7.69 -51.10
N GLU A 507 -15.61 -7.21 -49.98
CA GLU A 507 -16.59 -6.13 -49.97
C GLU A 507 -15.91 -4.73 -49.98
N PHE A 508 -14.60 -4.64 -49.72
CA PHE A 508 -13.84 -3.39 -49.76
C PHE A 508 -13.46 -2.96 -51.19
N ASN A 509 -13.14 -1.65 -51.34
CA ASN A 509 -12.48 -1.13 -52.52
C ASN A 509 -11.00 -1.48 -52.51
N ILE A 510 -10.62 -2.64 -53.09
CA ILE A 510 -9.28 -3.23 -52.96
C ILE A 510 -8.33 -2.60 -53.97
N THR A 511 -7.24 -2.00 -53.49
CA THR A 511 -6.14 -1.45 -54.28
C THR A 511 -4.82 -2.12 -53.84
N GLU A 512 -4.05 -2.64 -54.79
CA GLU A 512 -2.71 -3.15 -54.57
C GLU A 512 -1.70 -2.00 -54.45
N LYS A 513 -0.87 -2.05 -53.40
CA LYS A 513 0.14 -1.03 -53.14
C LYS A 513 1.46 -1.68 -52.73
N THR A 514 2.55 -1.13 -53.26
CA THR A 514 3.88 -1.48 -52.73
C THR A 514 4.11 -0.68 -51.46
N PHE A 515 4.20 -1.40 -50.33
CA PHE A 515 4.52 -0.81 -49.03
C PHE A 515 6.06 -0.74 -48.89
N SER A 516 6.69 0.29 -49.50
CA SER A 516 8.12 0.56 -49.31
C SER A 516 8.29 1.36 -48.01
N GLY A 517 9.02 0.79 -47.01
CA GLY A 517 9.38 1.50 -45.80
C GLY A 517 8.44 1.36 -44.60
N ILE A 518 7.33 0.58 -44.68
CA ILE A 518 6.67 0.03 -43.48
C ILE A 518 7.35 -1.31 -43.13
N HIS A 519 8.67 -1.32 -43.08
CA HIS A 519 9.31 -2.15 -42.08
C HIS A 519 8.83 -1.56 -40.75
N SER A 520 8.33 -2.43 -39.82
CA SER A 520 8.44 -2.12 -38.40
C SER A 520 9.66 -1.22 -38.30
N ALA A 521 9.52 0.01 -37.79
CA ALA A 521 10.70 0.69 -37.36
C ALA A 521 11.43 -0.34 -36.48
N GLU A 522 12.36 -1.15 -37.04
CA GLU A 522 13.59 -1.35 -36.38
C GLU A 522 13.97 0.08 -36.07
N THR A 523 13.57 0.55 -34.89
CA THR A 523 14.24 1.65 -34.25
C THR A 523 15.64 1.09 -34.10
N LYS A 524 16.44 1.26 -35.16
CA LYS A 524 17.88 1.20 -34.95
C LYS A 524 18.04 2.15 -33.80
N GLU A 525 18.45 1.62 -32.65
CA GLU A 525 18.60 2.43 -31.46
C GLU A 525 19.34 3.69 -31.86
N ALA A 526 18.83 4.85 -31.44
CA ALA A 526 19.48 6.09 -31.72
C ALA A 526 20.94 5.95 -31.31
N ARG A 527 21.85 6.03 -32.29
CA ARG A 527 23.28 5.92 -32.05
C ARG A 527 23.82 7.32 -31.87
N ILE A 528 24.42 7.56 -30.72
CA ILE A 528 25.07 8.81 -30.39
C ILE A 528 26.56 8.57 -30.42
N TYR A 529 27.27 9.20 -31.33
CA TYR A 529 28.71 9.08 -31.48
C TYR A 529 29.31 10.41 -31.96
N THR A 530 30.62 10.48 -32.11
CA THR A 530 31.33 11.66 -32.59
C THR A 530 31.83 11.45 -34.01
N ARG A 531 31.67 12.49 -34.88
CA ARG A 531 32.20 12.54 -36.23
C ARG A 531 32.65 13.99 -36.51
N ASP A 532 33.89 14.16 -36.95
CA ASP A 532 34.46 15.46 -37.36
C ASP A 532 34.24 16.59 -36.32
N HIS A 533 34.48 16.26 -35.02
CA HIS A 533 34.29 17.16 -33.87
C HIS A 533 32.83 17.58 -33.60
N ASN A 534 31.87 16.84 -34.14
CA ASN A 534 30.44 17.02 -33.86
C ASN A 534 29.87 15.79 -33.13
N ILE A 535 28.82 16.01 -32.37
CA ILE A 535 27.98 14.90 -31.86
C ILE A 535 26.96 14.57 -32.95
N VAL A 536 26.96 13.31 -33.39
CA VAL A 536 26.01 12.80 -34.39
C VAL A 536 25.04 11.89 -33.71
N ILE A 537 23.76 12.09 -33.98
CA ILE A 537 22.68 11.22 -33.50
C ILE A 537 22.01 10.64 -34.74
N GLU A 538 22.27 9.36 -35.01
CA GLU A 538 21.61 8.61 -36.08
C GLU A 538 20.40 7.86 -35.56
N ASN A 539 19.41 7.66 -36.39
CA ASN A 539 18.13 7.01 -36.12
C ASN A 539 17.36 7.69 -34.97
N ALA A 540 17.52 9.00 -34.83
CA ALA A 540 16.79 9.80 -33.89
C ALA A 540 15.29 9.84 -34.22
N LEU A 541 14.45 9.85 -33.17
CA LEU A 541 13.01 10.03 -33.34
C LEU A 541 12.69 11.53 -33.37
N PRO A 542 12.09 12.06 -34.43
CA PRO A 542 11.61 13.45 -34.46
C PRO A 542 10.66 13.71 -33.26
N GLY A 543 10.76 14.90 -32.66
CA GLY A 543 10.02 15.30 -31.48
C GLY A 543 10.66 14.85 -30.14
N THR A 544 11.82 14.16 -30.17
CA THR A 544 12.52 13.79 -28.93
C THR A 544 13.36 14.98 -28.43
N PRO A 545 13.23 15.36 -27.14
CA PRO A 545 14.05 16.40 -26.53
C PRO A 545 15.51 15.94 -26.43
N LEU A 546 16.42 16.83 -26.82
CA LEU A 546 17.86 16.64 -26.76
C LEU A 546 18.50 17.78 -25.99
N SER A 547 19.39 17.45 -25.05
CA SER A 547 20.18 18.44 -24.34
C SER A 547 21.62 17.97 -24.17
N VAL A 548 22.58 18.87 -24.33
CA VAL A 548 24.01 18.62 -24.16
C VAL A 548 24.53 19.43 -22.98
N TYR A 549 25.22 18.75 -22.06
CA TYR A 549 25.77 19.35 -20.86
C TYR A 549 27.30 19.20 -20.83
N ASN A 550 27.97 20.19 -20.30
CA ASN A 550 29.39 20.07 -19.97
C ASN A 550 29.60 19.27 -18.65
N PRO A 551 30.84 18.92 -18.27
CA PRO A 551 31.12 18.19 -17.03
C PRO A 551 30.72 18.91 -15.74
N ALA A 552 30.53 20.22 -15.78
CA ALA A 552 30.03 21.03 -14.68
C ALA A 552 28.50 21.03 -14.55
N GLY A 553 27.79 20.30 -15.46
CA GLY A 553 26.33 20.21 -15.45
C GLY A 553 25.61 21.40 -16.11
N VAL A 554 26.34 22.28 -16.77
CA VAL A 554 25.74 23.43 -17.51
C VAL A 554 25.25 22.95 -18.85
N CYS A 555 23.98 23.21 -19.17
CA CYS A 555 23.41 22.94 -20.49
C CYS A 555 24.02 23.87 -21.52
N ILE A 556 24.64 23.29 -22.58
CA ILE A 556 25.29 24.03 -23.66
C ILE A 556 24.35 24.17 -24.84
N GLU A 557 23.59 23.12 -25.15
CA GLU A 557 22.65 23.06 -26.27
C GLU A 557 21.40 22.34 -25.81
N SER A 558 20.22 22.81 -26.26
CA SER A 558 18.94 22.14 -26.03
C SER A 558 18.03 22.39 -27.22
N MET A 559 17.52 21.32 -27.83
CA MET A 559 16.65 21.36 -28.98
C MET A 559 15.66 20.18 -28.97
N GLU A 560 14.67 20.28 -29.83
CA GLU A 560 13.82 19.15 -30.20
C GLU A 560 14.30 18.60 -31.54
N ILE A 561 14.48 17.29 -31.63
CA ILE A 561 14.98 16.67 -32.88
C ILE A 561 13.95 16.79 -33.97
N SER A 562 14.36 17.35 -35.15
CA SER A 562 13.51 17.47 -36.32
C SER A 562 13.69 16.32 -37.32
N ASP A 563 14.90 15.71 -37.38
CA ASP A 563 15.28 14.73 -38.40
C ASP A 563 15.88 13.47 -37.79
N SER A 564 15.83 12.36 -38.54
CA SER A 564 16.38 11.06 -38.11
C SER A 564 17.92 11.02 -37.98
N GLU A 565 18.61 11.98 -38.54
CA GLU A 565 20.04 12.25 -38.35
C GLU A 565 20.21 13.72 -37.95
N THR A 566 20.77 13.95 -36.78
CA THR A 566 21.01 15.28 -36.22
C THR A 566 22.48 15.42 -35.87
N GLU A 567 23.12 16.49 -36.31
CA GLU A 567 24.52 16.79 -36.03
C GLU A 567 24.62 18.09 -35.23
N ILE A 568 25.38 18.05 -34.14
CA ILE A 568 25.52 19.15 -33.18
C ILE A 568 27.00 19.55 -33.13
N ALA A 569 27.29 20.78 -33.58
CA ALA A 569 28.62 21.36 -33.45
C ALA A 569 28.83 21.90 -32.03
N LEU A 570 29.91 21.49 -31.36
CA LEU A 570 30.22 21.96 -30.03
C LEU A 570 31.46 22.88 -30.02
N PRO A 571 31.54 23.82 -29.06
CA PRO A 571 32.52 24.91 -29.12
C PRO A 571 33.95 24.47 -28.75
N ALA A 572 34.19 23.28 -28.19
CA ALA A 572 35.50 22.82 -27.76
C ALA A 572 35.61 21.29 -27.69
N GLN A 573 36.85 20.77 -27.79
CA GLN A 573 37.12 19.36 -27.45
C GLN A 573 36.96 19.13 -25.95
N GLY A 574 36.36 18.00 -25.58
CA GLY A 574 36.15 17.65 -24.16
C GLY A 574 35.14 16.55 -23.94
N LEU A 575 34.85 16.31 -22.64
CA LEU A 575 33.82 15.39 -22.20
C LEU A 575 32.47 16.11 -22.17
N TYR A 576 31.44 15.48 -22.74
CA TYR A 576 30.07 15.98 -22.72
C TYR A 576 29.10 14.90 -22.27
N ILE A 577 27.98 15.32 -21.68
CA ILE A 577 26.85 14.45 -21.35
C ILE A 577 25.71 14.82 -22.30
N VAL A 578 25.33 13.90 -23.15
CA VAL A 578 24.20 14.05 -24.09
C VAL A 578 22.99 13.38 -23.48
N LYS A 579 21.95 14.16 -23.21
CA LYS A 579 20.65 13.65 -22.80
C LYS A 579 19.72 13.65 -24.00
N TYR A 580 19.31 12.45 -24.44
CA TYR A 580 18.39 12.22 -25.54
C TYR A 580 17.15 11.48 -25.01
N GLY A 581 16.03 12.15 -24.91
CA GLY A 581 14.89 11.65 -24.12
C GLY A 581 15.32 11.37 -22.69
N ASP A 582 15.09 10.15 -22.22
CA ASP A 582 15.47 9.71 -20.88
C ASP A 582 16.87 9.09 -20.77
N ARG A 583 17.59 8.98 -21.88
CA ARG A 583 18.95 8.41 -21.92
C ARG A 583 20.01 9.50 -21.75
N SER A 584 21.03 9.22 -20.94
CA SER A 584 22.21 10.06 -20.80
C SER A 584 23.46 9.28 -21.20
N ILE A 585 24.21 9.81 -22.17
CA ILE A 585 25.41 9.17 -22.72
C ILE A 585 26.58 10.13 -22.54
N LYS A 586 27.74 9.61 -22.12
CA LYS A 586 29.00 10.36 -22.09
C LYS A 586 29.66 10.27 -23.47
N VAL A 587 29.97 11.41 -24.02
CA VAL A 587 30.62 11.55 -25.33
C VAL A 587 31.91 12.35 -25.15
N VAL A 588 32.99 11.91 -25.78
CA VAL A 588 34.28 12.61 -25.77
C VAL A 588 34.55 13.08 -27.19
N LEU A 589 34.72 14.40 -27.38
CA LEU A 589 35.09 15.06 -28.64
C LEU A 589 36.60 15.22 -28.74
#